data_ef355425566dfdc094ff534a905351f1
#
_entry.id   ef355425566dfdc094ff534a905351f1
#
_cell.length_a   1.000
_cell.length_b   1.000
_cell.length_c   1.000
_cell.angle_alpha   90.00
_cell.angle_beta   90.00
_cell.angle_gamma   90.00
#
_symmetry.space_group_name_H-M   'P 1'
#
loop_
_entity.id
_entity.type
_entity.pdbx_description
1 polymer ?
#
loop_
_entity_poly.entity_id
_entity_poly.type
_entity_poly.pdbx_seq_one_letter_code
_entity_poly.pdbx_strand_id
1 'polypeptide(L)'
;MKKHVLLGALLLTAALSASITGCSSSGTKESGSPKVEIAEIRDETVEPDFSGADIEVYSLNAPIDFDYSSANTDMIFKKKDGVWLDAMDSAIPINQDKFDAMARNFLNLHAVSEIADADGSDLSSYGLSEPAYTVTITDGEKGAITMDIGNQDADGNYYLSDEKKIYTIKAATVDSLVFDYSTLVVRDGLDLQISPSDIQSVSITMDGKTTTISSSDTEAMTKIADGINNLKAFDYASYHILSQELTNA
;
A
#
# COMPACT_ATOMS: atom_id res chain seq x y z
N MET A 1 -23.18 -1.79 -34.83
CA MET A 1 -22.48 -0.61 -34.33
C MET A 1 -21.07 -1.02 -33.99
N LYS A 2 -20.09 -0.61 -34.81
CA LYS A 2 -18.68 -1.01 -34.66
C LYS A 2 -18.05 -0.09 -33.60
N LYS A 3 -17.58 -0.68 -32.50
CA LYS A 3 -16.78 0.04 -31.48
C LYS A 3 -15.33 0.08 -31.97
N HIS A 4 -14.84 1.28 -32.28
CA HIS A 4 -13.42 1.51 -32.53
C HIS A 4 -12.73 1.73 -31.18
N VAL A 5 -11.83 0.79 -30.81
CA VAL A 5 -10.93 0.96 -29.69
C VAL A 5 -9.68 1.66 -30.22
N LEU A 6 -9.46 2.89 -29.80
CA LEU A 6 -8.20 3.61 -30.04
C LEU A 6 -7.15 3.10 -29.04
N LEU A 7 -6.13 2.43 -29.58
CA LEU A 7 -4.96 2.01 -28.79
C LEU A 7 -3.98 3.18 -28.78
N GLY A 8 -3.80 3.81 -27.62
CA GLY A 8 -2.77 4.82 -27.42
C GLY A 8 -1.37 4.20 -27.44
N ALA A 9 -0.43 4.84 -28.13
CA ALA A 9 0.94 4.39 -28.23
C ALA A 9 1.68 4.58 -26.91
N LEU A 10 2.08 3.48 -26.28
CA LEU A 10 2.93 3.47 -25.09
C LEU A 10 4.41 3.49 -25.53
N LEU A 11 5.10 4.60 -25.29
CA LEU A 11 6.54 4.73 -25.50
C LEU A 11 7.28 4.15 -24.28
N LEU A 12 7.79 2.93 -24.41
CA LEU A 12 8.62 2.30 -23.39
C LEU A 12 10.11 2.55 -23.76
N THR A 13 10.79 3.42 -23.02
CA THR A 13 12.25 3.58 -23.14
C THR A 13 12.93 2.73 -22.06
N ALA A 14 13.48 1.58 -22.47
CA ALA A 14 14.33 0.79 -21.61
C ALA A 14 15.80 1.04 -21.97
N ALA A 15 16.57 1.64 -21.05
CA ALA A 15 18.02 1.73 -21.13
C ALA A 15 18.63 0.53 -20.39
N LEU A 16 19.18 -0.44 -21.14
CA LEU A 16 20.02 -1.49 -20.58
C LEU A 16 21.49 -1.16 -20.90
N SER A 17 22.27 -0.86 -19.89
CA SER A 17 23.73 -0.84 -19.95
C SER A 17 24.26 -2.18 -19.44
N ALA A 18 24.72 -3.03 -20.33
CA ALA A 18 25.45 -4.26 -20.02
C ALA A 18 26.95 -4.06 -20.27
N SER A 19 27.75 -4.06 -19.22
CA SER A 19 29.21 -4.17 -19.28
C SER A 19 29.60 -5.65 -19.11
N ILE A 20 30.17 -6.23 -20.19
CA ILE A 20 30.70 -7.58 -20.17
C ILE A 20 32.24 -7.45 -20.11
N THR A 21 32.85 -7.89 -19.03
CA THR A 21 34.27 -8.25 -19.01
C THR A 21 34.37 -9.74 -18.83
N GLY A 22 34.91 -10.39 -19.88
CA GLY A 22 35.16 -11.81 -19.86
C GLY A 22 36.49 -12.16 -19.23
N CYS A 23 36.58 -13.36 -18.69
CA CYS A 23 37.83 -14.17 -18.72
C CYS A 23 37.48 -15.66 -18.67
N SER A 24 38.12 -16.37 -19.55
CA SER A 24 38.01 -17.80 -19.82
C SER A 24 38.62 -18.67 -18.73
N SER A 25 37.99 -19.80 -18.44
CA SER A 25 38.73 -21.09 -18.38
C SER A 25 37.74 -22.26 -18.31
N SER A 26 38.15 -23.30 -19.01
CA SER A 26 37.52 -24.58 -19.32
C SER A 26 37.08 -25.38 -18.09
N GLY A 27 35.90 -26.03 -18.18
CA GLY A 27 35.50 -27.10 -17.27
C GLY A 27 34.07 -27.54 -17.53
N THR A 28 33.95 -28.67 -18.25
CA THR A 28 32.72 -29.44 -18.49
C THR A 28 31.99 -29.79 -17.17
N LYS A 29 30.69 -29.51 -17.03
CA LYS A 29 29.65 -30.43 -16.60
C LYS A 29 28.30 -29.77 -16.30
N GLU A 30 27.30 -30.44 -16.84
CA GLU A 30 25.90 -30.55 -16.39
C GLU A 30 25.02 -29.29 -16.31
N SER A 31 24.07 -29.35 -17.23
CA SER A 31 22.75 -28.72 -17.26
C SER A 31 22.05 -28.83 -15.92
N GLY A 32 21.96 -27.73 -15.20
CA GLY A 32 21.07 -27.50 -14.09
C GLY A 32 20.55 -26.10 -14.24
N SER A 33 19.31 -25.93 -14.70
CA SER A 33 18.61 -24.66 -14.61
C SER A 33 18.63 -24.18 -13.16
N PRO A 34 18.99 -22.94 -12.86
CA PRO A 34 18.83 -22.41 -11.53
C PRO A 34 17.32 -22.35 -11.23
N LYS A 35 16.89 -23.23 -10.34
CA LYS A 35 15.61 -23.12 -9.69
C LYS A 35 15.67 -21.86 -8.86
N VAL A 36 15.05 -20.78 -9.35
CA VAL A 36 14.80 -19.61 -8.52
C VAL A 36 13.80 -20.09 -7.47
N GLU A 37 14.30 -20.40 -6.27
CA GLU A 37 13.43 -20.45 -5.09
C GLU A 37 12.90 -19.04 -4.92
N ILE A 38 11.65 -18.86 -5.30
CA ILE A 38 10.85 -17.74 -4.81
C ILE A 38 10.73 -18.05 -3.32
N ALA A 39 11.55 -17.36 -2.51
CA ALA A 39 11.28 -17.31 -1.09
C ALA A 39 9.85 -16.78 -0.95
N GLU A 40 8.94 -17.65 -0.54
CA GLU A 40 7.65 -17.21 -0.01
C GLU A 40 8.02 -16.21 1.09
N ILE A 41 7.79 -14.93 0.82
CA ILE A 41 7.72 -13.93 1.87
C ILE A 41 6.46 -14.32 2.64
N ARG A 42 6.61 -15.18 3.62
CA ARG A 42 5.65 -15.30 4.70
C ARG A 42 5.69 -13.95 5.38
N ASP A 43 4.68 -13.14 5.08
CA ASP A 43 4.33 -12.01 5.91
C ASP A 43 3.93 -12.63 7.25
N GLU A 44 4.90 -12.73 8.17
CA GLU A 44 4.61 -13.06 9.55
C GLU A 44 3.77 -11.90 10.04
N THR A 45 2.48 -12.14 10.21
CA THR A 45 1.60 -11.20 10.93
C THR A 45 2.21 -11.05 12.32
N VAL A 46 2.98 -10.00 12.49
CA VAL A 46 3.57 -9.66 13.79
C VAL A 46 2.39 -9.29 14.67
N GLU A 47 2.09 -10.16 15.64
CA GLU A 47 1.09 -9.84 16.66
C GLU A 47 1.56 -8.59 17.41
N PRO A 48 0.65 -7.67 17.77
CA PRO A 48 1.00 -6.47 18.50
C PRO A 48 1.71 -6.84 19.82
N ASP A 49 2.86 -6.24 20.06
CA ASP A 49 3.59 -6.43 21.32
C ASP A 49 3.08 -5.41 22.36
N PHE A 50 2.20 -5.87 23.23
CA PHE A 50 1.68 -5.07 24.35
C PHE A 50 2.54 -5.16 25.61
N SER A 51 3.71 -5.83 25.57
CA SER A 51 4.57 -5.95 26.76
C SER A 51 4.92 -4.56 27.33
N GLY A 52 4.59 -4.33 28.61
CA GLY A 52 4.76 -3.03 29.28
C GLY A 52 3.74 -1.95 28.85
N ALA A 53 2.62 -2.34 28.25
CA ALA A 53 1.45 -1.52 28.03
C ALA A 53 0.24 -2.30 28.56
N ASP A 54 0.04 -2.24 29.88
CA ASP A 54 -0.88 -3.14 30.59
C ASP A 54 -2.27 -2.52 30.78
N ILE A 55 -2.49 -1.26 30.33
CA ILE A 55 -3.75 -0.55 30.49
C ILE A 55 -4.54 -0.65 29.20
N GLU A 56 -5.61 -1.46 29.18
CA GLU A 56 -6.55 -1.45 28.06
C GLU A 56 -7.30 -0.12 28.04
N VAL A 57 -7.14 0.67 26.98
CA VAL A 57 -7.90 1.91 26.78
C VAL A 57 -9.26 1.58 26.19
N TYR A 58 -9.28 0.79 25.12
CA TYR A 58 -10.50 0.22 24.54
C TYR A 58 -10.16 -0.97 23.62
N SER A 59 -11.21 -1.75 23.32
CA SER A 59 -11.19 -2.81 22.31
C SER A 59 -12.42 -2.64 21.42
N LEU A 60 -12.23 -2.50 20.09
CA LEU A 60 -13.26 -2.25 19.08
C LEU A 60 -13.38 -3.50 18.21
N ASN A 61 -14.59 -4.08 18.19
CA ASN A 61 -14.82 -5.37 17.52
C ASN A 61 -15.66 -5.27 16.25
N ALA A 62 -16.25 -4.11 16.00
CA ALA A 62 -17.12 -3.86 14.85
C ALA A 62 -16.73 -2.57 14.10
N PRO A 63 -15.44 -2.39 13.70
CA PRO A 63 -15.03 -1.17 13.02
C PRO A 63 -15.68 -1.07 11.64
N ILE A 64 -16.19 0.13 11.32
CA ILE A 64 -16.80 0.47 10.03
C ILE A 64 -16.04 1.56 9.28
N ASP A 65 -15.41 2.51 10.00
CA ASP A 65 -14.52 3.51 9.42
C ASP A 65 -13.23 3.57 10.22
N PHE A 66 -12.13 3.89 9.52
CA PHE A 66 -10.81 4.10 10.11
C PHE A 66 -10.13 5.25 9.39
N ASP A 67 -10.11 6.40 10.03
CA ASP A 67 -9.55 7.62 9.49
C ASP A 67 -8.32 8.01 10.31
N TYR A 68 -7.25 8.43 9.65
CA TYR A 68 -6.09 8.96 10.34
C TYR A 68 -5.40 10.05 9.52
N SER A 69 -4.86 11.01 10.22
CA SER A 69 -4.25 12.18 9.60
C SER A 69 -2.94 12.59 10.28
N SER A 70 -2.14 13.30 9.53
CA SER A 70 -0.99 14.08 9.96
C SER A 70 -1.12 15.50 9.44
N ALA A 71 -0.16 16.38 9.71
CA ALA A 71 -0.20 17.76 9.24
C ALA A 71 -0.38 17.94 7.72
N ASN A 72 -0.04 16.93 6.91
CA ASN A 72 -0.02 17.03 5.45
C ASN A 72 -0.80 15.93 4.72
N THR A 73 -1.38 15.00 5.43
CA THR A 73 -1.97 13.81 4.81
C THR A 73 -3.17 13.34 5.60
N ASP A 74 -4.28 13.14 4.90
CA ASP A 74 -5.50 12.53 5.42
C ASP A 74 -5.69 11.17 4.73
N MET A 75 -5.95 10.14 5.53
CA MET A 75 -6.21 8.78 5.09
C MET A 75 -7.58 8.35 5.60
N ILE A 76 -8.50 8.04 4.69
CA ILE A 76 -9.90 7.77 5.02
C ILE A 76 -10.31 6.43 4.43
N PHE A 77 -10.64 5.48 5.30
CA PHE A 77 -11.02 4.12 4.90
C PHE A 77 -12.35 3.72 5.54
N LYS A 78 -13.08 2.88 4.83
CA LYS A 78 -14.33 2.27 5.34
C LYS A 78 -14.32 0.77 5.15
N LYS A 79 -14.93 0.05 6.07
CA LYS A 79 -15.09 -1.39 6.00
C LYS A 79 -16.46 -1.75 5.44
N LYS A 80 -16.49 -2.55 4.38
CA LYS A 80 -17.73 -3.06 3.78
C LYS A 80 -17.58 -4.54 3.51
N ASP A 81 -18.54 -5.33 3.95
CA ASP A 81 -18.55 -6.79 3.78
C ASP A 81 -17.24 -7.47 4.25
N GLY A 82 -16.63 -6.92 5.33
CA GLY A 82 -15.39 -7.41 5.91
C GLY A 82 -14.11 -6.90 5.25
N VAL A 83 -14.22 -6.11 4.17
CA VAL A 83 -13.09 -5.62 3.37
C VAL A 83 -12.90 -4.12 3.60
N TRP A 84 -11.65 -3.69 3.84
CA TRP A 84 -11.29 -2.28 3.89
C TRP A 84 -11.20 -1.70 2.49
N LEU A 85 -11.81 -0.57 2.28
CA LEU A 85 -11.87 0.16 1.02
C LEU A 85 -11.41 1.59 1.25
N ASP A 86 -10.76 2.19 0.26
CA ASP A 86 -10.61 3.63 0.22
C ASP A 86 -12.00 4.29 0.19
N ALA A 87 -12.22 5.28 1.05
CA ALA A 87 -13.52 5.93 1.16
C ALA A 87 -13.83 6.85 -0.02
N MET A 88 -12.79 7.37 -0.69
CA MET A 88 -12.91 8.27 -1.84
C MET A 88 -13.06 7.49 -3.15
N ASP A 89 -12.33 6.37 -3.30
CA ASP A 89 -12.39 5.53 -4.48
C ASP A 89 -12.30 4.05 -4.11
N SER A 90 -13.45 3.41 -3.98
CA SER A 90 -13.54 2.00 -3.62
C SER A 90 -13.04 1.02 -4.69
N ALA A 91 -12.66 1.52 -5.88
CA ALA A 91 -12.04 0.70 -6.93
C ALA A 91 -10.54 0.49 -6.71
N ILE A 92 -9.91 1.29 -5.85
CA ILE A 92 -8.50 1.13 -5.50
C ILE A 92 -8.36 -0.10 -4.58
N PRO A 93 -7.59 -1.13 -4.99
CA PRO A 93 -7.44 -2.34 -4.21
C PRO A 93 -6.50 -2.11 -3.01
N ILE A 94 -7.06 -2.12 -1.81
CA ILE A 94 -6.28 -1.98 -0.58
C ILE A 94 -5.68 -3.34 -0.18
N ASN A 95 -4.42 -3.34 0.24
CA ASN A 95 -3.76 -4.52 0.80
C ASN A 95 -4.33 -4.78 2.21
N GLN A 96 -5.24 -5.75 2.29
CA GLN A 96 -5.98 -6.05 3.51
C GLN A 96 -5.06 -6.46 4.66
N ASP A 97 -4.05 -7.29 4.39
CA ASP A 97 -3.13 -7.80 5.43
C ASP A 97 -2.33 -6.66 6.06
N LYS A 98 -1.81 -5.75 5.24
CA LYS A 98 -1.08 -4.56 5.73
C LYS A 98 -1.98 -3.61 6.49
N PHE A 99 -3.19 -3.38 5.96
CA PHE A 99 -4.15 -2.50 6.61
C PHE A 99 -4.61 -3.08 7.95
N ASP A 100 -4.97 -4.36 8.00
CA ASP A 100 -5.38 -5.03 9.23
C ASP A 100 -4.25 -5.07 10.28
N ALA A 101 -2.99 -5.27 9.85
CA ALA A 101 -1.84 -5.22 10.75
C ALA A 101 -1.66 -3.84 11.40
N MET A 102 -1.81 -2.76 10.63
CA MET A 102 -1.79 -1.39 11.12
C MET A 102 -3.00 -1.10 12.04
N ALA A 103 -4.20 -1.37 11.56
CA ALA A 103 -5.44 -1.05 12.25
C ALA A 103 -5.56 -1.78 13.59
N ARG A 104 -5.08 -3.01 13.69
CA ARG A 104 -5.13 -3.85 14.91
C ARG A 104 -4.55 -3.15 16.13
N ASN A 105 -3.47 -2.38 15.97
CA ASN A 105 -2.82 -1.65 17.06
C ASN A 105 -3.74 -0.58 17.67
N PHE A 106 -4.64 -0.02 16.85
CA PHE A 106 -5.59 1.00 17.27
C PHE A 106 -6.97 0.44 17.59
N LEU A 107 -7.35 -0.71 17.01
CA LEU A 107 -8.61 -1.38 17.34
C LEU A 107 -8.58 -2.00 18.73
N ASN A 108 -7.41 -2.35 19.22
CA ASN A 108 -7.18 -2.88 20.56
C ASN A 108 -6.08 -2.07 21.23
N LEU A 109 -6.43 -0.85 21.66
CA LEU A 109 -5.45 0.11 22.15
C LEU A 109 -5.10 -0.15 23.62
N HIS A 110 -3.79 -0.27 23.85
CA HIS A 110 -3.19 -0.38 25.18
C HIS A 110 -2.26 0.78 25.47
N ALA A 111 -2.33 1.29 26.70
CA ALA A 111 -1.48 2.36 27.19
C ALA A 111 -0.42 1.85 28.17
N VAL A 112 0.72 2.53 28.20
CA VAL A 112 1.81 2.32 29.15
C VAL A 112 1.41 2.93 30.50
N SER A 113 0.83 4.12 30.49
CA SER A 113 0.33 4.80 31.69
C SER A 113 -0.86 5.71 31.38
N GLU A 114 -1.71 5.92 32.37
CA GLU A 114 -2.68 6.98 32.42
C GLU A 114 -2.05 8.18 33.14
N ILE A 115 -2.07 9.36 32.50
CA ILE A 115 -1.36 10.55 33.01
C ILE A 115 -2.31 11.46 33.78
N ALA A 116 -3.44 11.86 33.18
CA ALA A 116 -4.39 12.80 33.74
C ALA A 116 -5.75 12.73 33.03
N ASP A 117 -6.76 13.36 33.64
CA ASP A 117 -7.99 13.69 32.91
C ASP A 117 -7.65 14.79 31.86
N ALA A 118 -8.25 14.71 30.67
CA ALA A 118 -8.04 15.70 29.62
C ALA A 118 -8.67 17.04 29.99
N ASP A 119 -9.83 17.00 30.67
CA ASP A 119 -10.50 18.21 31.15
C ASP A 119 -9.68 18.88 32.25
N GLY A 120 -9.40 20.17 32.05
CA GLY A 120 -8.59 20.99 32.96
C GLY A 120 -7.09 20.81 32.88
N SER A 121 -6.58 19.91 32.02
CA SER A 121 -5.14 19.74 31.76
C SER A 121 -4.63 20.74 30.75
N ASP A 122 -3.33 21.09 30.88
CA ASP A 122 -2.62 21.87 29.86
C ASP A 122 -2.22 20.95 28.69
N LEU A 123 -3.10 20.80 27.71
CA LEU A 123 -2.89 19.97 26.53
C LEU A 123 -1.66 20.38 25.72
N SER A 124 -1.24 21.66 25.80
CA SER A 124 -0.08 22.15 25.07
C SER A 124 1.24 21.53 25.56
N SER A 125 1.32 21.21 26.84
CA SER A 125 2.50 20.57 27.44
C SER A 125 2.73 19.14 26.92
N TYR A 126 1.69 18.49 26.42
CA TYR A 126 1.72 17.16 25.83
C TYR A 126 1.73 17.18 24.29
N GLY A 127 1.67 18.37 23.68
CA GLY A 127 1.54 18.51 22.22
C GLY A 127 0.14 18.17 21.69
N LEU A 128 -0.86 18.11 22.56
CA LEU A 128 -2.23 17.69 22.23
C LEU A 128 -3.14 18.87 21.83
N SER A 129 -2.67 20.13 21.99
CA SER A 129 -3.37 21.31 21.46
C SER A 129 -3.27 21.44 19.94
N GLU A 130 -2.18 20.91 19.38
CA GLU A 130 -1.91 20.78 17.95
C GLU A 130 -1.31 19.39 17.73
N PRO A 131 -2.14 18.35 17.67
CA PRO A 131 -1.67 16.97 17.64
C PRO A 131 -0.87 16.67 16.36
N ALA A 132 0.19 15.88 16.50
CA ALA A 132 1.00 15.44 15.37
C ALA A 132 0.21 14.49 14.47
N TYR A 133 -0.65 13.68 15.09
CA TYR A 133 -1.54 12.76 14.39
C TYR A 133 -2.91 12.74 15.08
N THR A 134 -3.95 12.51 14.29
CA THR A 134 -5.30 12.22 14.79
C THR A 134 -5.76 10.91 14.17
N VAL A 135 -6.31 10.01 14.98
CA VAL A 135 -6.93 8.76 14.53
C VAL A 135 -8.36 8.75 14.99
N THR A 136 -9.29 8.55 14.05
CA THR A 136 -10.71 8.40 14.35
C THR A 136 -11.19 7.05 13.85
N ILE A 137 -11.78 6.27 14.73
CA ILE A 137 -12.35 4.98 14.38
C ILE A 137 -13.84 5.01 14.73
N THR A 138 -14.68 4.68 13.75
CA THR A 138 -16.10 4.47 13.98
C THR A 138 -16.35 2.98 14.15
N ASP A 139 -16.86 2.61 15.32
CA ASP A 139 -17.29 1.25 15.62
C ASP A 139 -18.82 1.19 15.59
N GLY A 140 -19.37 0.15 14.95
CA GLY A 140 -20.82 0.01 14.76
C GLY A 140 -21.60 -0.15 16.07
N GLU A 141 -20.96 -0.55 17.16
CA GLU A 141 -21.57 -0.74 18.47
C GLU A 141 -21.27 0.40 19.44
N LYS A 142 -20.04 0.95 19.38
CA LYS A 142 -19.54 1.94 20.36
C LYS A 142 -19.55 3.37 19.84
N GLY A 143 -19.76 3.58 18.55
CA GLY A 143 -19.73 4.89 17.91
C GLY A 143 -18.30 5.33 17.54
N ALA A 144 -18.13 6.62 17.25
CA ALA A 144 -16.85 7.19 16.89
C ALA A 144 -15.98 7.45 18.13
N ILE A 145 -14.71 7.10 18.03
CA ILE A 145 -13.66 7.38 19.01
C ILE A 145 -12.55 8.12 18.28
N THR A 146 -12.24 9.32 18.77
CA THR A 146 -11.13 10.14 18.27
C THR A 146 -9.97 10.11 19.25
N MET A 147 -8.78 9.98 18.72
CA MET A 147 -7.53 9.95 19.46
C MET A 147 -6.59 10.99 18.89
N ASP A 148 -6.23 11.96 19.69
CA ASP A 148 -5.19 12.93 19.38
C ASP A 148 -3.85 12.47 19.93
N ILE A 149 -2.82 12.45 19.10
CA ILE A 149 -1.48 11.98 19.42
C ILE A 149 -0.52 13.15 19.33
N GLY A 150 0.11 13.47 20.44
CA GLY A 150 0.99 14.62 20.62
C GLY A 150 2.49 14.30 20.60
N ASN A 151 3.23 14.89 21.51
CA ASN A 151 4.67 14.73 21.66
C ASN A 151 5.06 13.37 22.27
N GLN A 152 6.35 13.02 22.20
CA GLN A 152 6.90 11.91 22.96
C GLN A 152 7.31 12.34 24.36
N ASP A 153 7.20 11.42 25.32
CA ASP A 153 7.77 11.54 26.66
C ASP A 153 9.28 11.26 26.68
N ALA A 154 9.90 11.27 27.85
CA ALA A 154 11.33 11.00 28.01
C ALA A 154 11.74 9.56 27.69
N ASP A 155 10.80 8.62 27.74
CA ASP A 155 11.00 7.20 27.44
C ASP A 155 10.68 6.87 25.97
N GLY A 156 10.25 7.86 25.19
CA GLY A 156 9.93 7.75 23.76
C GLY A 156 8.51 7.28 23.47
N ASN A 157 7.64 7.20 24.48
CA ASN A 157 6.21 6.91 24.26
C ASN A 157 5.49 8.20 23.84
N TYR A 158 4.46 8.08 23.03
CA TYR A 158 3.64 9.22 22.63
C TYR A 158 2.55 9.52 23.65
N TYR A 159 2.30 10.79 23.92
CA TYR A 159 1.08 11.22 24.60
C TYR A 159 -0.11 11.06 23.65
N LEU A 160 -1.21 10.51 24.18
CA LEU A 160 -2.46 10.34 23.47
C LEU A 160 -3.62 10.84 24.34
N SER A 161 -4.58 11.52 23.73
CA SER A 161 -5.85 11.85 24.35
C SER A 161 -7.03 11.19 23.62
N ASP A 162 -7.95 10.61 24.36
CA ASP A 162 -9.26 10.13 23.88
C ASP A 162 -10.40 11.13 24.18
N GLU A 163 -10.07 12.42 24.32
CA GLU A 163 -10.94 13.51 24.76
C GLU A 163 -11.30 13.48 26.27
N LYS A 164 -11.15 12.36 26.94
CA LYS A 164 -11.47 12.20 28.37
C LYS A 164 -10.22 12.14 29.23
N LYS A 165 -9.24 11.40 28.78
CA LYS A 165 -8.00 11.14 29.51
C LYS A 165 -6.79 11.33 28.63
N ILE A 166 -5.66 11.49 29.28
CA ILE A 166 -4.34 11.54 28.65
C ILE A 166 -3.58 10.29 29.07
N TYR A 167 -3.02 9.61 28.08
CA TYR A 167 -2.24 8.40 28.25
C TYR A 167 -0.86 8.56 27.65
N THR A 168 0.05 7.63 27.97
CA THR A 168 1.21 7.37 27.12
C THR A 168 1.03 6.02 26.44
N ILE A 169 1.31 5.99 25.14
CA ILE A 169 1.25 4.78 24.31
C ILE A 169 2.62 4.51 23.68
N LYS A 170 2.90 3.27 23.34
CA LYS A 170 4.18 2.90 22.73
C LYS A 170 4.37 3.57 21.38
N ALA A 171 5.60 4.00 21.09
CA ALA A 171 5.98 4.51 19.78
C ALA A 171 5.63 3.52 18.66
N ALA A 172 5.84 2.23 18.85
CA ALA A 172 5.52 1.20 17.86
C ALA A 172 4.06 1.22 17.38
N THR A 173 3.11 1.60 18.25
CA THR A 173 1.70 1.77 17.87
C THR A 173 1.54 2.91 16.87
N VAL A 174 2.15 4.06 17.14
CA VAL A 174 2.07 5.25 16.27
C VAL A 174 2.86 5.05 14.97
N ASP A 175 4.06 4.46 15.10
CA ASP A 175 4.94 4.18 13.96
C ASP A 175 4.35 3.14 12.98
N SER A 176 3.32 2.40 13.40
CA SER A 176 2.58 1.50 12.51
C SER A 176 1.67 2.23 11.53
N LEU A 177 1.34 3.53 11.74
CA LEU A 177 0.55 4.31 10.80
C LEU A 177 1.29 4.50 9.48
N VAL A 178 0.66 4.13 8.39
CA VAL A 178 1.23 4.19 7.05
C VAL A 178 0.70 5.42 6.31
N PHE A 179 1.54 6.43 6.14
CA PHE A 179 1.20 7.64 5.38
C PHE A 179 1.64 7.62 3.92
N ASP A 180 2.45 6.64 3.52
CA ASP A 180 2.72 6.38 2.10
C ASP A 180 1.60 5.49 1.54
N TYR A 181 0.60 6.14 0.96
CA TYR A 181 -0.56 5.48 0.38
C TYR A 181 -0.19 4.36 -0.60
N SER A 182 0.89 4.53 -1.36
CA SER A 182 1.36 3.56 -2.33
C SER A 182 1.71 2.20 -1.71
N THR A 183 2.06 2.17 -0.42
CA THR A 183 2.37 0.93 0.30
C THR A 183 1.14 0.16 0.74
N LEU A 184 -0.02 0.84 0.84
CA LEU A 184 -1.30 0.24 1.19
C LEU A 184 -2.06 -0.31 -0.01
N VAL A 185 -1.62 -0.01 -1.23
CA VAL A 185 -2.31 -0.43 -2.45
C VAL A 185 -1.70 -1.70 -3.01
N VAL A 186 -2.56 -2.65 -3.42
CA VAL A 186 -2.13 -3.84 -4.15
C VAL A 186 -1.83 -3.46 -5.59
N ARG A 187 -0.64 -3.80 -6.06
CA ARG A 187 -0.23 -3.60 -7.46
C ARG A 187 -0.31 -4.91 -8.20
N ASP A 188 -1.52 -5.31 -8.55
CA ASP A 188 -1.75 -6.53 -9.32
C ASP A 188 -1.30 -6.38 -10.77
N GLY A 189 -1.17 -7.51 -11.46
CA GLY A 189 -0.97 -7.53 -12.90
C GLY A 189 -2.15 -6.87 -13.62
N LEU A 190 -1.92 -6.44 -14.85
CA LEU A 190 -2.94 -5.73 -15.64
C LEU A 190 -4.09 -6.66 -16.12
N ASP A 191 -4.03 -7.96 -15.83
CA ASP A 191 -5.00 -9.01 -16.22
C ASP A 191 -5.51 -8.87 -17.67
N LEU A 192 -4.57 -8.61 -18.60
CA LEU A 192 -4.90 -8.30 -19.99
C LEU A 192 -5.39 -9.50 -20.77
N GLN A 193 -5.04 -10.72 -20.36
CA GLN A 193 -5.43 -12.00 -20.96
C GLN A 193 -5.31 -12.05 -22.50
N ILE A 194 -4.21 -11.50 -23.02
CA ILE A 194 -3.95 -11.44 -24.45
C ILE A 194 -3.49 -12.82 -24.95
N SER A 195 -4.18 -13.37 -25.96
CA SER A 195 -3.73 -14.56 -26.66
C SER A 195 -2.71 -14.20 -27.78
N PRO A 196 -1.74 -15.05 -28.09
CA PRO A 196 -0.83 -14.82 -29.21
C PRO A 196 -1.54 -14.58 -30.55
N SER A 197 -2.72 -15.20 -30.75
CA SER A 197 -3.57 -15.03 -31.93
C SER A 197 -4.23 -13.67 -32.05
N ASP A 198 -4.33 -12.91 -30.96
CA ASP A 198 -4.93 -11.58 -30.95
C ASP A 198 -3.95 -10.51 -31.44
N ILE A 199 -2.66 -10.87 -31.50
CA ILE A 199 -1.58 -9.97 -31.91
C ILE A 199 -1.31 -10.13 -33.42
N GLN A 200 -1.60 -9.09 -34.20
CA GLN A 200 -1.32 -9.11 -35.63
C GLN A 200 0.14 -8.78 -35.97
N SER A 201 0.71 -7.82 -35.29
CA SER A 201 2.11 -7.45 -35.41
C SER A 201 2.56 -6.64 -34.21
N VAL A 202 3.87 -6.65 -33.98
CA VAL A 202 4.53 -5.82 -32.95
C VAL A 202 5.68 -5.06 -33.61
N SER A 203 5.67 -3.75 -33.47
CA SER A 203 6.77 -2.89 -33.94
C SER A 203 7.55 -2.35 -32.75
N ILE A 204 8.86 -2.60 -32.75
CA ILE A 204 9.79 -2.13 -31.72
C ILE A 204 10.73 -1.12 -32.36
N THR A 205 10.77 0.09 -31.83
CA THR A 205 11.71 1.13 -32.26
C THR A 205 12.75 1.36 -31.17
N MET A 206 14.01 1.13 -31.53
CA MET A 206 15.19 1.39 -30.67
C MET A 206 16.21 2.17 -31.49
N ASP A 207 16.72 3.25 -30.94
CA ASP A 207 17.73 4.10 -31.59
C ASP A 207 17.35 4.54 -33.02
N GLY A 208 16.08 4.86 -33.23
CA GLY A 208 15.52 5.27 -34.52
C GLY A 208 15.34 4.13 -35.54
N LYS A 209 15.70 2.88 -35.20
CA LYS A 209 15.50 1.71 -36.03
C LYS A 209 14.25 0.94 -35.59
N THR A 210 13.30 0.79 -36.49
CA THR A 210 12.07 0.00 -36.24
C THR A 210 12.24 -1.42 -36.78
N THR A 211 11.93 -2.39 -35.95
CA THR A 211 11.79 -3.81 -36.31
C THR A 211 10.35 -4.22 -36.08
N THR A 212 9.74 -4.83 -37.08
CA THR A 212 8.35 -5.34 -37.00
C THR A 212 8.38 -6.87 -37.01
N ILE A 213 7.70 -7.48 -36.03
CA ILE A 213 7.48 -8.91 -35.90
C ILE A 213 6.03 -9.16 -36.32
N SER A 214 5.80 -10.09 -37.24
CA SER A 214 4.46 -10.39 -37.72
C SER A 214 3.86 -11.60 -37.00
N SER A 215 2.53 -11.77 -37.08
CA SER A 215 1.80 -12.90 -36.51
C SER A 215 2.24 -14.27 -37.06
N SER A 216 2.99 -14.31 -38.16
CA SER A 216 3.55 -15.56 -38.70
C SER A 216 4.68 -16.14 -37.83
N ASP A 217 5.30 -15.32 -36.97
CA ASP A 217 6.27 -15.77 -35.97
C ASP A 217 5.54 -16.09 -34.65
N THR A 218 4.99 -17.29 -34.61
CA THR A 218 4.15 -17.76 -33.48
C THR A 218 4.95 -17.87 -32.18
N GLU A 219 6.26 -18.18 -32.24
CA GLU A 219 7.09 -18.25 -31.04
C GLU A 219 7.32 -16.85 -30.45
N ALA A 220 7.62 -15.89 -31.30
CA ALA A 220 7.76 -14.49 -30.85
C ALA A 220 6.45 -13.95 -30.29
N MET A 221 5.30 -14.22 -30.95
CA MET A 221 3.99 -13.77 -30.47
C MET A 221 3.62 -14.39 -29.12
N THR A 222 3.96 -15.65 -28.88
CA THR A 222 3.75 -16.29 -27.57
C THR A 222 4.55 -15.60 -26.49
N LYS A 223 5.85 -15.38 -26.71
CA LYS A 223 6.71 -14.67 -25.73
C LYS A 223 6.25 -13.24 -25.44
N ILE A 224 5.74 -12.56 -26.48
CA ILE A 224 5.22 -11.20 -26.35
C ILE A 224 3.92 -11.20 -25.55
N ALA A 225 2.98 -12.09 -25.85
CA ALA A 225 1.73 -12.22 -25.11
C ALA A 225 1.99 -12.55 -23.63
N ASP A 226 2.89 -13.52 -23.36
CA ASP A 226 3.30 -13.87 -22.00
C ASP A 226 3.93 -12.67 -21.28
N GLY A 227 4.81 -11.91 -21.95
CA GLY A 227 5.40 -10.71 -21.40
C GLY A 227 4.37 -9.64 -21.04
N ILE A 228 3.39 -9.42 -21.94
CA ILE A 228 2.31 -8.44 -21.71
C ILE A 228 1.39 -8.90 -20.56
N ASN A 229 1.00 -10.18 -20.54
CA ASN A 229 0.14 -10.73 -19.50
C ASN A 229 0.81 -10.74 -18.11
N ASN A 230 2.15 -10.75 -18.06
CA ASN A 230 2.93 -10.67 -16.82
C ASN A 230 3.33 -9.24 -16.44
N LEU A 231 2.87 -8.21 -17.17
CA LEU A 231 3.12 -6.83 -16.77
C LEU A 231 2.44 -6.54 -15.43
N LYS A 232 3.19 -5.92 -14.54
CA LYS A 232 2.68 -5.41 -13.27
C LYS A 232 2.75 -3.91 -13.27
N ALA A 233 1.75 -3.26 -12.70
CA ALA A 233 1.83 -1.82 -12.46
C ALA A 233 2.97 -1.54 -11.48
N PHE A 234 3.83 -0.57 -11.82
CA PHE A 234 4.86 -0.10 -10.90
C PHE A 234 4.24 0.83 -9.85
N ASP A 235 3.33 1.69 -10.31
CA ASP A 235 2.57 2.62 -9.47
C ASP A 235 1.30 3.05 -10.19
N TYR A 236 0.38 3.67 -9.47
CA TYR A 236 -0.76 4.34 -10.06
C TYR A 236 -0.36 5.76 -10.47
N ALA A 237 -0.77 6.19 -11.67
CA ALA A 237 -0.50 7.54 -12.15
C ALA A 237 -1.23 8.60 -11.30
N SER A 238 -2.36 8.24 -10.74
CA SER A 238 -3.14 9.03 -9.79
C SER A 238 -3.98 8.09 -8.94
N TYR A 239 -4.11 8.44 -7.67
CA TYR A 239 -5.14 7.94 -6.78
C TYR A 239 -6.28 8.97 -6.82
N HIS A 240 -7.52 8.60 -6.81
CA HIS A 240 -8.66 9.53 -6.83
C HIS A 240 -8.82 10.34 -8.14
N ILE A 241 -8.68 9.67 -9.29
CA ILE A 241 -8.98 10.30 -10.58
C ILE A 241 -10.48 10.59 -10.65
N LEU A 242 -10.83 11.87 -10.70
CA LEU A 242 -12.21 12.28 -10.95
C LEU A 242 -12.58 11.97 -12.41
N SER A 243 -13.81 11.50 -12.62
CA SER A 243 -14.32 11.12 -13.95
C SER A 243 -14.18 12.24 -15.02
N GLN A 244 -14.06 13.49 -14.59
CA GLN A 244 -13.81 14.65 -15.46
C GLN A 244 -12.37 14.71 -16.00
N GLU A 245 -11.39 14.11 -15.32
CA GLU A 245 -10.00 14.07 -15.79
C GLU A 245 -9.81 13.04 -16.90
N LEU A 246 -10.58 11.94 -16.83
CA LEU A 246 -10.55 10.89 -17.88
C LEU A 246 -11.15 11.34 -19.21
N THR A 247 -11.97 12.41 -19.24
CA THR A 247 -12.58 12.96 -20.47
C THR A 247 -11.63 13.90 -21.23
N ASN A 248 -10.55 14.34 -20.60
CA ASN A 248 -9.59 15.30 -21.18
C ASN A 248 -8.21 14.65 -21.50
N ALA A 249 -8.05 13.34 -21.30
CA ALA A 249 -6.87 12.57 -21.67
C ALA A 249 -7.10 11.82 -23.00
#